data_91588f2c4405475f6d38d8e35c504740
#
_entry.id   91588f2c4405475f6d38d8e35c504740
#
_cell.length_a   1.000
_cell.length_b   1.000
_cell.length_c   1.000
_cell.angle_alpha   90.00
_cell.angle_beta   90.00
_cell.angle_gamma   90.00
#
_symmetry.space_group_name_H-M   'P 1'
#
loop_
_entity.id
_entity.type
_entity.pdbx_description
1 polymer ?
#
loop_
_entity_poly.entity_id
_entity_poly.type
_entity_poly.pdbx_seq_one_letter_code
_entity_poly.pdbx_strand_id
1 'polypeptide(L)'
;RYVIDSGTARISRYSARSKMQRLPIEAVSRASADQRAGRCGRIGPGVCIRLYSEEDYESRDEFTTPEIRRTNLASVVLQTKTLKLGKLEEFPLLDPPRPEAIREGIRTLFELGALDEKQQLTDIGQQLGRFPVDPRVGRMILAADENGVLPEVLPIAAALEIQDPRDRPPEKKQAADEAHAAFIDSRSDFLSYLRLWRYYEQARSDHSRNKLTRVLRKQFLSPNRMREWSDVYRQLKE
;
A
#
# COMPACT_ATOMS: atom_id res chain seq x y z
N ARG A 1 -8.13 31.73 7.77
CA ARG A 1 -7.44 30.50 7.39
C ARG A 1 -7.52 30.32 5.88
N TYR A 2 -6.48 29.71 5.30
CA TYR A 2 -6.37 29.57 3.85
C TYR A 2 -6.10 28.11 3.49
N VAL A 3 -6.67 27.67 2.36
CA VAL A 3 -6.32 26.43 1.65
C VAL A 3 -5.90 26.83 0.25
N ILE A 4 -4.77 26.31 -0.22
CA ILE A 4 -4.34 26.39 -1.62
C ILE A 4 -4.53 24.99 -2.21
N ASP A 5 -5.40 24.85 -3.20
CA ASP A 5 -5.73 23.59 -3.83
C ASP A 5 -5.18 23.52 -5.25
N SER A 6 -4.21 22.62 -5.48
CA SER A 6 -3.64 22.37 -6.80
C SER A 6 -4.59 21.61 -7.75
N GLY A 7 -5.71 21.11 -7.23
CA GLY A 7 -6.69 20.34 -8.00
C GLY A 7 -6.23 18.94 -8.39
N THR A 8 -5.09 18.45 -7.91
CA THR A 8 -4.55 17.15 -8.27
C THR A 8 -4.26 16.28 -7.04
N ALA A 9 -4.26 14.96 -7.23
CA ALA A 9 -3.85 13.99 -6.23
C ALA A 9 -3.20 12.77 -6.91
N ARG A 10 -2.43 12.01 -6.13
CA ARG A 10 -2.02 10.66 -6.53
C ARG A 10 -3.16 9.71 -6.20
N ILE A 11 -3.74 9.09 -7.22
CA ILE A 11 -4.87 8.18 -7.08
C ILE A 11 -4.39 6.77 -7.43
N SER A 12 -4.59 5.84 -6.51
CA SER A 12 -4.22 4.43 -6.73
C SER A 12 -5.08 3.82 -7.81
N ARG A 13 -4.44 3.20 -8.81
CA ARG A 13 -5.08 2.46 -9.89
C ARG A 13 -4.36 1.14 -10.16
N TYR A 14 -5.12 0.07 -10.14
CA TYR A 14 -4.61 -1.25 -10.51
C TYR A 14 -4.64 -1.43 -12.03
N SER A 15 -3.55 -1.93 -12.59
CA SER A 15 -3.45 -2.31 -14.00
C SER A 15 -3.45 -3.83 -14.12
N ALA A 16 -4.52 -4.41 -14.63
CA ALA A 16 -4.63 -5.86 -14.87
C ALA A 16 -3.54 -6.36 -15.84
N ARG A 17 -3.13 -5.53 -16.83
CA ARG A 17 -2.11 -5.87 -17.81
C ARG A 17 -0.72 -6.05 -17.18
N SER A 18 -0.32 -5.15 -16.29
CA SER A 18 0.99 -5.19 -15.62
C SER A 18 0.94 -5.87 -14.25
N LYS A 19 -0.24 -6.24 -13.77
CA LYS A 19 -0.50 -6.76 -12.41
C LYS A 19 0.09 -5.87 -11.30
N MET A 20 0.21 -4.56 -11.58
CA MET A 20 0.82 -3.57 -10.67
C MET A 20 -0.17 -2.48 -10.31
N GLN A 21 -0.05 -2.00 -9.08
CA GLN A 21 -0.71 -0.80 -8.61
C GLN A 21 0.14 0.41 -8.98
N ARG A 22 -0.49 1.41 -9.58
CA ARG A 22 0.14 2.67 -9.98
C ARG A 22 -0.50 3.82 -9.22
N LEU A 23 0.26 4.89 -9.04
CA LEU A 23 -0.18 6.12 -8.38
C LEU A 23 -0.03 7.32 -9.34
N PRO A 24 -0.77 7.36 -10.46
CA PRO A 24 -0.75 8.51 -11.34
C PRO A 24 -1.22 9.77 -10.60
N ILE A 25 -0.72 10.92 -11.05
CA ILE A 25 -1.24 12.22 -10.62
C ILE A 25 -2.44 12.53 -11.52
N GLU A 26 -3.61 12.64 -10.91
CA GLU A 26 -4.87 12.88 -11.61
C GLU A 26 -5.61 14.08 -11.02
N ALA A 27 -6.49 14.69 -11.78
CA ALA A 27 -7.42 15.71 -11.29
C ALA A 27 -8.33 15.09 -10.21
N VAL A 28 -8.55 15.81 -9.12
CA VAL A 28 -9.51 15.37 -8.09
C VAL A 28 -10.93 15.66 -8.53
N SER A 29 -11.90 14.88 -8.07
CA SER A 29 -13.33 15.12 -8.29
C SER A 29 -13.79 16.41 -7.64
N ARG A 30 -14.95 16.93 -8.06
CA ARG A 30 -15.59 18.12 -7.47
C ARG A 30 -15.80 17.94 -5.97
N ALA A 31 -16.39 16.83 -5.54
CA ALA A 31 -16.59 16.50 -4.13
C ALA A 31 -15.28 16.51 -3.32
N SER A 32 -14.19 15.97 -3.89
CA SER A 32 -12.88 16.03 -3.23
C SER A 32 -12.32 17.43 -3.14
N ALA A 33 -12.49 18.25 -4.17
CA ALA A 33 -12.07 19.65 -4.16
C ALA A 33 -12.87 20.45 -3.11
N ASP A 34 -14.18 20.24 -3.01
CA ASP A 34 -15.03 20.88 -2.01
C ASP A 34 -14.71 20.41 -0.58
N GLN A 35 -14.41 19.13 -0.40
CA GLN A 35 -13.93 18.61 0.88
C GLN A 35 -12.61 19.28 1.31
N ARG A 36 -11.69 19.52 0.36
CA ARG A 36 -10.45 20.27 0.64
C ARG A 36 -10.74 21.72 1.00
N ALA A 37 -11.62 22.39 0.24
CA ALA A 37 -12.05 23.75 0.55
C ALA A 37 -12.68 23.84 1.95
N GLY A 38 -13.50 22.86 2.35
CA GLY A 38 -14.09 22.80 3.68
C GLY A 38 -13.07 22.73 4.83
N ARG A 39 -11.80 22.39 4.57
CA ARG A 39 -10.76 22.36 5.62
C ARG A 39 -10.40 23.73 6.18
N CYS A 40 -10.52 24.80 5.41
CA CYS A 40 -10.30 26.17 5.91
C CYS A 40 -11.47 26.69 6.76
N GLY A 41 -12.66 26.12 6.61
CA GLY A 41 -13.90 26.58 7.26
C GLY A 41 -14.27 25.90 8.58
N ARG A 42 -13.46 25.00 9.15
CA ARG A 42 -13.82 24.16 10.31
C ARG A 42 -14.11 24.89 11.62
N ILE A 43 -13.49 26.05 11.87
CA ILE A 43 -13.58 26.79 13.14
C ILE A 43 -14.13 28.21 12.89
N GLY A 44 -14.22 28.66 11.66
CA GLY A 44 -14.68 29.99 11.27
C GLY A 44 -14.45 30.25 9.79
N PRO A 45 -14.88 31.38 9.25
CA PRO A 45 -14.73 31.70 7.83
C PRO A 45 -13.29 31.52 7.33
N GLY A 46 -13.13 30.91 6.18
CA GLY A 46 -11.84 30.66 5.52
C GLY A 46 -11.91 30.91 4.02
N VAL A 47 -10.75 30.97 3.38
CA VAL A 47 -10.62 31.22 1.95
C VAL A 47 -9.91 30.02 1.32
N CYS A 48 -10.48 29.47 0.24
CA CYS A 48 -9.84 28.45 -0.58
C CYS A 48 -9.44 29.08 -1.93
N ILE A 49 -8.16 28.99 -2.27
CA ILE A 49 -7.61 29.43 -3.55
C ILE A 49 -7.36 28.20 -4.40
N ARG A 50 -8.14 28.04 -5.47
CA ARG A 50 -7.98 26.98 -6.45
C ARG A 50 -6.99 27.42 -7.53
N LEU A 51 -5.97 26.59 -7.81
CA LEU A 51 -4.95 26.86 -8.84
C LEU A 51 -5.36 26.28 -10.22
N TYR A 52 -6.65 26.26 -10.50
CA TYR A 52 -7.27 25.79 -11.74
C TYR A 52 -8.54 26.60 -12.00
N SER A 53 -8.99 26.63 -13.27
CA SER A 53 -10.15 27.45 -13.68
C SER A 53 -11.47 26.87 -13.18
N GLU A 54 -12.51 27.69 -13.18
CA GLU A 54 -13.87 27.27 -12.89
C GLU A 54 -14.39 26.26 -13.94
N GLU A 55 -14.08 26.50 -15.22
CA GLU A 55 -14.40 25.57 -16.31
C GLU A 55 -13.76 24.19 -16.11
N ASP A 56 -12.48 24.15 -15.68
CA ASP A 56 -11.82 22.88 -15.33
C ASP A 56 -12.55 22.20 -14.14
N TYR A 57 -12.90 22.95 -13.09
CA TYR A 57 -13.65 22.40 -11.97
C TYR A 57 -15.02 21.83 -12.39
N GLU A 58 -15.76 22.54 -13.21
CA GLU A 58 -17.09 22.11 -13.66
C GLU A 58 -17.04 20.89 -14.58
N SER A 59 -15.97 20.74 -15.36
CA SER A 59 -15.74 19.62 -16.26
C SER A 59 -15.38 18.30 -15.54
N ARG A 60 -15.02 18.37 -14.25
CA ARG A 60 -14.58 17.21 -13.47
C ARG A 60 -15.73 16.32 -13.06
N ASP A 61 -15.44 15.03 -12.88
CA ASP A 61 -16.36 14.09 -12.28
C ASP A 61 -16.88 14.60 -10.92
N GLU A 62 -18.15 14.39 -10.63
CA GLU A 62 -18.74 14.77 -9.35
C GLU A 62 -18.07 14.05 -8.18
N PHE A 63 -17.86 12.74 -8.28
CA PHE A 63 -17.24 11.89 -7.26
C PHE A 63 -16.03 11.14 -7.79
N THR A 64 -15.08 10.88 -6.92
CA THR A 64 -13.94 9.99 -7.24
C THR A 64 -14.44 8.56 -7.41
N THR A 65 -13.98 7.86 -8.43
CA THR A 65 -14.28 6.43 -8.63
C THR A 65 -14.00 5.65 -7.34
N PRO A 66 -14.96 4.87 -6.81
CA PRO A 66 -14.79 4.07 -5.61
C PRO A 66 -13.58 3.12 -5.67
N GLU A 67 -12.98 2.84 -4.54
CA GLU A 67 -11.78 2.00 -4.47
C GLU A 67 -12.00 0.60 -5.05
N ILE A 68 -13.15 0.01 -4.80
CA ILE A 68 -13.53 -1.31 -5.31
C ILE A 68 -13.51 -1.41 -6.84
N ARG A 69 -13.62 -0.28 -7.54
CA ARG A 69 -13.57 -0.23 -9.03
C ARG A 69 -12.16 0.02 -9.59
N ARG A 70 -11.17 0.29 -8.74
CA ARG A 70 -9.82 0.69 -9.17
C ARG A 70 -8.68 -0.11 -8.53
N THR A 71 -9.00 -1.12 -7.71
CA THR A 71 -8.03 -2.01 -7.05
C THR A 71 -8.15 -3.45 -7.57
N ASN A 72 -7.15 -4.29 -7.26
CA ASN A 72 -7.28 -5.73 -7.45
C ASN A 72 -8.27 -6.29 -6.42
N LEU A 73 -9.16 -7.16 -6.84
CA LEU A 73 -10.22 -7.70 -5.97
C LEU A 73 -9.85 -9.06 -5.34
N ALA A 74 -8.63 -9.55 -5.49
CA ALA A 74 -8.23 -10.84 -4.94
C ALA A 74 -8.47 -10.91 -3.42
N SER A 75 -8.04 -9.89 -2.67
CA SER A 75 -8.25 -9.83 -1.21
C SER A 75 -9.74 -9.82 -0.85
N VAL A 76 -10.56 -9.05 -1.57
CA VAL A 76 -12.01 -8.97 -1.32
C VAL A 76 -12.68 -10.31 -1.59
N VAL A 77 -12.38 -10.94 -2.75
CA VAL A 77 -12.92 -12.27 -3.12
C VAL A 77 -12.47 -13.33 -2.10
N LEU A 78 -11.21 -13.30 -1.66
CA LEU A 78 -10.71 -14.23 -0.65
C LEU A 78 -11.46 -14.07 0.67
N GLN A 79 -11.63 -12.86 1.16
CA GLN A 79 -12.35 -12.58 2.40
C GLN A 79 -13.83 -12.98 2.31
N THR A 80 -14.54 -12.67 1.20
CA THR A 80 -15.95 -13.07 1.04
C THR A 80 -16.09 -14.57 1.08
N LYS A 81 -15.16 -15.33 0.49
CA LYS A 81 -15.19 -16.79 0.52
C LYS A 81 -14.83 -17.34 1.91
N THR A 82 -13.79 -16.80 2.57
CA THR A 82 -13.37 -17.21 3.91
C THR A 82 -14.48 -17.00 4.95
N LEU A 83 -15.18 -15.88 4.86
CA LEU A 83 -16.29 -15.52 5.75
C LEU A 83 -17.63 -16.15 5.31
N LYS A 84 -17.65 -16.93 4.22
CA LYS A 84 -18.86 -17.58 3.67
C LYS A 84 -19.99 -16.59 3.37
N LEU A 85 -19.67 -15.39 2.89
CA LEU A 85 -20.61 -14.33 2.63
C LEU A 85 -21.34 -14.46 1.27
N GLY A 86 -21.09 -15.52 0.49
CA GLY A 86 -21.64 -15.71 -0.85
C GLY A 86 -20.73 -15.18 -1.95
N LYS A 87 -21.33 -14.88 -3.11
CA LYS A 87 -20.59 -14.37 -4.26
C LYS A 87 -20.54 -12.85 -4.24
N LEU A 88 -19.40 -12.26 -4.59
CA LEU A 88 -19.21 -10.80 -4.60
C LEU A 88 -20.18 -10.11 -5.59
N GLU A 89 -20.55 -10.78 -6.67
CA GLU A 89 -21.51 -10.29 -7.67
C GLU A 89 -22.93 -10.13 -7.13
N GLU A 90 -23.27 -10.86 -6.07
CA GLU A 90 -24.61 -10.86 -5.45
C GLU A 90 -24.71 -9.84 -4.30
N PHE A 91 -23.59 -9.18 -3.94
CA PHE A 91 -23.60 -8.16 -2.89
C PHE A 91 -24.34 -6.90 -3.33
N PRO A 92 -25.18 -6.33 -2.48
CA PRO A 92 -25.89 -5.08 -2.76
C PRO A 92 -24.95 -3.87 -2.61
N LEU A 93 -23.88 -3.85 -3.41
CA LEU A 93 -22.93 -2.75 -3.43
C LEU A 93 -23.55 -1.55 -4.16
N LEU A 94 -23.39 -0.36 -3.59
CA LEU A 94 -23.84 0.88 -4.22
C LEU A 94 -23.16 1.10 -5.58
N ASP A 95 -21.89 0.80 -5.66
CA ASP A 95 -21.07 0.86 -6.86
C ASP A 95 -20.40 -0.50 -7.11
N PRO A 96 -21.07 -1.45 -7.78
CA PRO A 96 -20.52 -2.77 -7.98
C PRO A 96 -19.25 -2.72 -8.88
N PRO A 97 -18.26 -3.58 -8.61
CA PRO A 97 -17.09 -3.70 -9.45
C PRO A 97 -17.46 -4.29 -10.82
N ARG A 98 -16.60 -4.06 -11.79
CA ARG A 98 -16.78 -4.66 -13.12
C ARG A 98 -16.58 -6.19 -13.04
N PRO A 99 -17.39 -6.99 -13.76
CA PRO A 99 -17.22 -8.45 -13.77
C PRO A 99 -15.81 -8.92 -14.14
N GLU A 100 -15.11 -8.16 -15.03
CA GLU A 100 -13.73 -8.44 -15.41
C GLU A 100 -12.78 -8.35 -14.22
N ALA A 101 -12.98 -7.36 -13.33
CA ALA A 101 -12.14 -7.18 -12.14
C ALA A 101 -12.34 -8.32 -11.12
N ILE A 102 -13.56 -8.83 -10.99
CA ILE A 102 -13.86 -10.00 -10.15
C ILE A 102 -13.19 -11.24 -10.73
N ARG A 103 -13.33 -11.49 -12.05
CA ARG A 103 -12.67 -12.61 -12.73
C ARG A 103 -11.14 -12.56 -12.59
N GLU A 104 -10.54 -11.37 -12.70
CA GLU A 104 -9.09 -11.21 -12.49
C GLU A 104 -8.69 -11.49 -11.04
N GLY A 105 -9.50 -11.08 -10.05
CA GLY A 105 -9.29 -11.43 -8.65
C GLY A 105 -9.33 -12.94 -8.41
N ILE A 106 -10.34 -13.63 -8.95
CA ILE A 106 -10.49 -15.09 -8.90
C ILE A 106 -9.29 -15.77 -9.57
N ARG A 107 -8.89 -15.31 -10.75
CA ARG A 107 -7.72 -15.83 -11.45
C ARG A 107 -6.44 -15.68 -10.65
N THR A 108 -6.23 -14.52 -10.02
CA THR A 108 -5.09 -14.30 -9.14
C THR A 108 -5.08 -15.31 -7.98
N LEU A 109 -6.22 -15.55 -7.34
CA LEU A 109 -6.33 -16.53 -6.25
C LEU A 109 -6.09 -17.95 -6.72
N PHE A 110 -6.54 -18.31 -7.92
CA PHE A 110 -6.26 -19.60 -8.53
C PHE A 110 -4.76 -19.77 -8.82
N GLU A 111 -4.10 -18.78 -9.41
CA GLU A 111 -2.66 -18.78 -9.67
C GLU A 111 -1.83 -18.92 -8.37
N LEU A 112 -2.33 -18.41 -7.24
CA LEU A 112 -1.71 -18.54 -5.92
C LEU A 112 -2.01 -19.90 -5.23
N GLY A 113 -2.86 -20.71 -5.83
CA GLY A 113 -3.33 -21.96 -5.25
C GLY A 113 -4.34 -21.78 -4.10
N ALA A 114 -4.89 -20.59 -3.95
CA ALA A 114 -5.90 -20.29 -2.92
C ALA A 114 -7.30 -20.81 -3.28
N LEU A 115 -7.58 -20.96 -4.57
CA LEU A 115 -8.81 -21.53 -5.11
C LEU A 115 -8.50 -22.73 -6.01
N ASP A 116 -9.37 -23.72 -6.00
CA ASP A 116 -9.36 -24.83 -6.96
C ASP A 116 -10.09 -24.48 -8.28
N GLU A 117 -10.15 -25.43 -9.22
CA GLU A 117 -10.84 -25.28 -10.51
C GLU A 117 -12.36 -25.01 -10.36
N LYS A 118 -12.95 -25.43 -9.24
CA LYS A 118 -14.35 -25.17 -8.89
C LYS A 118 -14.53 -23.88 -8.10
N GLN A 119 -13.48 -23.07 -8.01
CA GLN A 119 -13.43 -21.82 -7.23
C GLN A 119 -13.74 -22.01 -5.74
N GLN A 120 -13.47 -23.20 -5.19
CA GLN A 120 -13.57 -23.45 -3.76
C GLN A 120 -12.24 -23.12 -3.08
N LEU A 121 -12.30 -22.70 -1.79
CA LEU A 121 -11.09 -22.46 -1.01
C LEU A 121 -10.32 -23.76 -0.79
N THR A 122 -9.03 -23.72 -1.09
CA THR A 122 -8.06 -24.75 -0.72
C THR A 122 -7.57 -24.52 0.71
N ASP A 123 -6.75 -25.44 1.24
CA ASP A 123 -6.08 -25.24 2.54
C ASP A 123 -5.17 -24.00 2.52
N ILE A 124 -4.47 -23.77 1.40
CA ILE A 124 -3.70 -22.54 1.18
C ILE A 124 -4.63 -21.32 1.23
N GLY A 125 -5.78 -21.36 0.56
CA GLY A 125 -6.75 -20.28 0.57
C GLY A 125 -7.28 -19.96 1.97
N GLN A 126 -7.54 -21.00 2.78
CA GLN A 126 -7.97 -20.82 4.17
C GLN A 126 -6.87 -20.16 5.03
N GLN A 127 -5.61 -20.53 4.83
CA GLN A 127 -4.47 -19.92 5.52
C GLN A 127 -4.29 -18.46 5.07
N LEU A 128 -4.31 -18.20 3.76
CA LEU A 128 -4.19 -16.84 3.21
C LEU A 128 -5.29 -15.90 3.71
N GLY A 129 -6.51 -16.41 3.89
CA GLY A 129 -7.64 -15.63 4.42
C GLY A 129 -7.45 -15.13 5.86
N ARG A 130 -6.48 -15.65 6.60
CA ARG A 130 -6.13 -15.23 7.97
C ARG A 130 -5.10 -14.12 8.02
N PHE A 131 -4.31 -13.92 6.96
CA PHE A 131 -3.29 -12.88 6.92
C PHE A 131 -3.92 -11.51 6.64
N PRO A 132 -3.53 -10.46 7.36
CA PRO A 132 -3.98 -9.09 7.14
C PRO A 132 -3.18 -8.38 6.03
N VAL A 133 -2.76 -9.11 4.98
CA VAL A 133 -1.92 -8.61 3.89
C VAL A 133 -2.45 -9.04 2.53
N ASP A 134 -1.88 -8.48 1.46
CA ASP A 134 -2.21 -8.92 0.09
C ASP A 134 -1.98 -10.45 -0.05
N PRO A 135 -2.89 -11.19 -0.71
CA PRO A 135 -2.77 -12.64 -0.89
C PRO A 135 -1.44 -13.10 -1.50
N ARG A 136 -0.80 -12.29 -2.35
CA ARG A 136 0.53 -12.59 -2.92
C ARG A 136 1.61 -12.55 -1.85
N VAL A 137 1.55 -11.55 -0.97
CA VAL A 137 2.47 -11.43 0.16
C VAL A 137 2.24 -12.57 1.15
N GLY A 138 0.99 -12.88 1.46
CA GLY A 138 0.64 -14.05 2.27
C GLY A 138 1.20 -15.36 1.69
N ARG A 139 1.11 -15.56 0.36
CA ARG A 139 1.67 -16.75 -0.29
C ARG A 139 3.20 -16.81 -0.22
N MET A 140 3.88 -15.66 -0.27
CA MET A 140 5.33 -15.59 -0.04
C MET A 140 5.70 -16.08 1.36
N ILE A 141 4.93 -15.67 2.37
CA ILE A 141 5.14 -16.08 3.78
C ILE A 141 4.96 -17.60 3.92
N LEU A 142 3.88 -18.16 3.38
CA LEU A 142 3.64 -19.61 3.43
C LEU A 142 4.76 -20.39 2.72
N ALA A 143 5.17 -19.95 1.54
CA ALA A 143 6.29 -20.57 0.81
C ALA A 143 7.61 -20.46 1.57
N ALA A 144 7.84 -19.37 2.29
CA ALA A 144 9.03 -19.18 3.10
C ALA A 144 9.08 -20.14 4.28
N ASP A 145 7.94 -20.41 4.91
CA ASP A 145 7.83 -21.39 5.98
C ASP A 145 8.11 -22.80 5.44
N GLU A 146 7.47 -23.19 4.33
CA GLU A 146 7.71 -24.48 3.65
C GLU A 146 9.20 -24.71 3.30
N ASN A 147 9.95 -23.64 2.99
CA ASN A 147 11.35 -23.70 2.59
C ASN A 147 12.35 -23.38 3.73
N GLY A 148 11.89 -23.15 4.96
CA GLY A 148 12.73 -22.88 6.12
C GLY A 148 13.46 -21.53 6.08
N VAL A 149 12.95 -20.53 5.33
CA VAL A 149 13.53 -19.19 5.17
C VAL A 149 12.59 -18.06 5.67
N LEU A 150 11.66 -18.43 6.53
CA LEU A 150 10.68 -17.50 7.10
C LEU A 150 11.32 -16.30 7.82
N PRO A 151 12.40 -16.44 8.60
CA PRO A 151 13.03 -15.31 9.29
C PRO A 151 13.55 -14.22 8.35
N GLU A 152 13.98 -14.59 7.13
CA GLU A 152 14.46 -13.66 6.12
C GLU A 152 13.32 -13.03 5.32
N VAL A 153 12.27 -13.80 5.06
CA VAL A 153 11.17 -13.35 4.20
C VAL A 153 10.16 -12.48 4.96
N LEU A 154 9.92 -12.71 6.25
CA LEU A 154 9.00 -11.89 7.04
C LEU A 154 9.33 -10.38 7.02
N PRO A 155 10.59 -9.95 7.25
CA PRO A 155 10.93 -8.54 7.11
C PRO A 155 10.66 -8.00 5.70
N ILE A 156 10.94 -8.80 4.67
CA ILE A 156 10.70 -8.41 3.28
C ILE A 156 9.20 -8.26 3.02
N ALA A 157 8.40 -9.23 3.43
CA ALA A 157 6.95 -9.20 3.32
C ALA A 157 6.36 -7.96 4.01
N ALA A 158 6.81 -7.66 5.23
CA ALA A 158 6.41 -6.46 5.94
C ALA A 158 6.82 -5.15 5.23
N ALA A 159 7.98 -5.15 4.55
CA ALA A 159 8.43 -3.99 3.78
C ALA A 159 7.56 -3.72 2.55
N LEU A 160 6.97 -4.76 1.95
CA LEU A 160 6.09 -4.63 0.78
C LEU A 160 4.72 -4.03 1.12
N GLU A 161 4.32 -4.08 2.38
CA GLU A 161 3.02 -3.54 2.88
C GLU A 161 3.11 -2.06 3.30
N ILE A 162 4.31 -1.48 3.33
CA ILE A 162 4.51 -0.10 3.75
C ILE A 162 5.08 0.76 2.61
N GLN A 163 5.01 2.06 2.79
CA GLN A 163 5.75 2.97 1.92
C GLN A 163 7.26 2.84 2.19
N ASP A 164 8.08 2.82 1.12
CA ASP A 164 9.54 2.73 1.23
C ASP A 164 10.08 3.71 2.29
N PRO A 165 10.80 3.22 3.31
CA PRO A 165 11.31 4.05 4.38
C PRO A 165 12.46 4.98 3.99
N ARG A 166 13.04 4.80 2.80
CA ARG A 166 14.14 5.63 2.28
C ARG A 166 13.58 6.96 1.76
N ASP A 167 13.94 8.07 2.41
CA ASP A 167 13.58 9.41 1.98
C ASP A 167 14.62 9.95 0.98
N ARG A 168 14.16 10.54 -0.13
CA ARG A 168 15.02 11.16 -1.16
C ARG A 168 14.56 12.59 -1.42
N PRO A 169 14.83 13.55 -0.50
CA PRO A 169 14.46 14.95 -0.70
C PRO A 169 15.14 15.50 -1.97
N PRO A 170 14.42 16.24 -2.83
CA PRO A 170 14.96 16.76 -4.09
C PRO A 170 16.26 17.55 -3.89
N GLU A 171 16.35 18.35 -2.83
CA GLU A 171 17.48 19.23 -2.53
C GLU A 171 18.73 18.45 -1.98
N LYS A 172 18.56 17.18 -1.57
CA LYS A 172 19.60 16.34 -0.96
C LYS A 172 19.66 14.96 -1.58
N LYS A 173 19.23 14.84 -2.82
CA LYS A 173 19.11 13.55 -3.52
C LYS A 173 20.43 12.77 -3.53
N GLN A 174 21.54 13.44 -3.90
CA GLN A 174 22.85 12.80 -3.97
C GLN A 174 23.30 12.28 -2.59
N ALA A 175 23.20 13.10 -1.55
CA ALA A 175 23.56 12.69 -0.18
C ALA A 175 22.69 11.53 0.34
N ALA A 176 21.40 11.51 -0.03
CA ALA A 176 20.51 10.40 0.30
C ALA A 176 20.94 9.12 -0.44
N ASP A 177 21.27 9.20 -1.72
CA ASP A 177 21.71 8.05 -2.52
C ASP A 177 23.04 7.49 -1.99
N GLU A 178 23.99 8.33 -1.61
CA GLU A 178 25.25 7.93 -0.97
C GLU A 178 25.00 7.21 0.38
N ALA A 179 24.10 7.75 1.22
CA ALA A 179 23.74 7.11 2.49
C ALA A 179 23.03 5.76 2.26
N HIS A 180 22.15 5.67 1.28
CA HIS A 180 21.42 4.43 0.96
C HIS A 180 22.29 3.37 0.28
N ALA A 181 23.42 3.74 -0.34
CA ALA A 181 24.32 2.80 -1.00
C ALA A 181 24.79 1.67 -0.05
N ALA A 182 24.92 1.95 1.25
CA ALA A 182 25.28 0.95 2.25
C ALA A 182 24.24 -0.20 2.37
N PHE A 183 23.00 0.03 1.97
CA PHE A 183 21.90 -0.94 2.05
C PHE A 183 21.63 -1.66 0.73
N ILE A 184 22.22 -1.21 -0.38
CA ILE A 184 21.96 -1.79 -1.70
C ILE A 184 22.68 -3.14 -1.83
N ASP A 185 21.92 -4.15 -2.28
CA ASP A 185 22.47 -5.40 -2.80
C ASP A 185 22.25 -5.44 -4.31
N SER A 186 23.33 -5.60 -5.09
CA SER A 186 23.26 -5.58 -6.57
C SER A 186 22.50 -6.77 -7.17
N ARG A 187 22.27 -7.82 -6.39
CA ARG A 187 21.61 -9.05 -6.83
C ARG A 187 20.09 -8.98 -6.70
N SER A 188 19.59 -8.23 -5.68
CA SER A 188 18.15 -8.19 -5.40
C SER A 188 17.78 -7.02 -4.48
N ASP A 189 16.68 -6.34 -4.81
CA ASP A 189 16.04 -5.33 -3.95
C ASP A 189 15.53 -5.94 -2.64
N PHE A 190 15.12 -7.19 -2.64
CA PHE A 190 14.71 -7.90 -1.43
C PHE A 190 15.87 -8.07 -0.44
N LEU A 191 17.07 -8.36 -0.94
CA LEU A 191 18.26 -8.42 -0.10
C LEU A 191 18.65 -7.03 0.42
N SER A 192 18.36 -5.98 -0.34
CA SER A 192 18.54 -4.59 0.12
C SER A 192 17.62 -4.27 1.28
N TYR A 193 16.34 -4.68 1.23
CA TYR A 193 15.41 -4.56 2.37
C TYR A 193 15.92 -5.34 3.59
N LEU A 194 16.45 -6.54 3.40
CA LEU A 194 16.95 -7.35 4.49
C LEU A 194 18.19 -6.71 5.16
N ARG A 195 19.10 -6.11 4.39
CA ARG A 195 20.23 -5.31 4.93
C ARG A 195 19.74 -4.11 5.73
N LEU A 196 18.79 -3.38 5.20
CA LEU A 196 18.20 -2.22 5.87
C LEU A 196 17.48 -2.63 7.17
N TRP A 197 16.76 -3.75 7.15
CA TRP A 197 16.11 -4.29 8.34
C TRP A 197 17.12 -4.66 9.44
N ARG A 198 18.19 -5.37 9.10
CA ARG A 198 19.27 -5.73 10.04
C ARG A 198 19.94 -4.49 10.65
N TYR A 199 20.19 -3.48 9.83
CA TYR A 199 20.69 -2.19 10.31
C TYR A 199 19.72 -1.54 11.30
N TYR A 200 18.44 -1.54 10.99
CA TYR A 200 17.41 -0.96 11.87
C TYR A 200 17.31 -1.70 13.21
N GLU A 201 17.26 -3.01 13.19
CA GLU A 201 17.21 -3.82 14.41
C GLU A 201 18.43 -3.58 15.29
N GLN A 202 19.63 -3.52 14.72
CA GLN A 202 20.86 -3.18 15.44
C GLN A 202 20.80 -1.76 16.02
N ALA A 203 20.43 -0.78 15.21
CA ALA A 203 20.31 0.61 15.66
C ALA A 203 19.27 0.77 16.78
N ARG A 204 18.18 0.00 16.73
CA ARG A 204 17.12 -0.01 17.73
C ARG A 204 17.62 -0.62 19.05
N SER A 205 18.46 -1.66 19.00
CA SER A 205 19.10 -2.27 20.16
C SER A 205 20.08 -1.32 20.84
N ASP A 206 20.86 -0.60 20.05
CA ASP A 206 22.01 0.19 20.54
C ASP A 206 21.63 1.59 21.04
N HIS A 207 20.41 2.05 20.74
CA HIS A 207 20.05 3.45 20.96
C HIS A 207 18.70 3.65 21.62
N SER A 208 18.63 4.67 22.51
CA SER A 208 17.35 5.18 22.99
C SER A 208 16.49 5.73 21.84
N ARG A 209 15.18 5.79 22.02
CA ARG A 209 14.20 6.23 21.00
C ARG A 209 14.57 7.58 20.34
N ASN A 210 15.03 8.55 21.14
CA ASN A 210 15.40 9.86 20.61
C ASN A 210 16.70 9.80 19.79
N LYS A 211 17.67 9.00 20.23
CA LYS A 211 18.93 8.79 19.52
C LYS A 211 18.71 8.01 18.24
N LEU A 212 17.90 6.97 18.28
CA LEU A 212 17.50 6.20 17.09
C LEU A 212 16.87 7.11 16.01
N THR A 213 15.94 7.99 16.38
CA THR A 213 15.34 8.96 15.45
C THR A 213 16.39 9.82 14.77
N ARG A 214 17.41 10.27 15.49
CA ARG A 214 18.52 11.07 14.92
C ARG A 214 19.41 10.24 13.98
N VAL A 215 19.72 9.01 14.37
CA VAL A 215 20.53 8.07 13.57
C VAL A 215 19.81 7.76 12.25
N LEU A 216 18.54 7.43 12.28
CA LEU A 216 17.73 7.15 11.07
C LEU A 216 17.69 8.36 10.13
N ARG A 217 17.44 9.56 10.66
CA ARG A 217 17.43 10.79 9.84
C ARG A 217 18.76 11.12 9.19
N LYS A 218 19.89 10.81 9.83
CA LYS A 218 21.22 10.96 9.22
C LYS A 218 21.42 10.05 8.01
N GLN A 219 20.74 8.90 8.00
CA GLN A 219 20.75 7.95 6.89
C GLN A 219 19.60 8.19 5.89
N PHE A 220 18.92 9.33 5.97
CA PHE A 220 17.75 9.63 5.16
C PHE A 220 16.68 8.53 5.23
N LEU A 221 16.48 7.96 6.41
CA LEU A 221 15.43 7.00 6.69
C LEU A 221 14.32 7.66 7.50
N SER A 222 13.07 7.44 7.09
CA SER A 222 11.89 7.94 7.79
C SER A 222 11.67 7.16 9.10
N PRO A 223 11.80 7.79 10.29
CA PRO A 223 11.59 7.08 11.55
C PRO A 223 10.15 6.55 11.72
N ASN A 224 9.17 7.21 11.10
CA ASN A 224 7.78 6.77 11.17
C ASN A 224 7.56 5.51 10.33
N ARG A 225 8.06 5.47 9.09
CA ARG A 225 7.94 4.29 8.22
C ARG A 225 8.76 3.11 8.75
N MET A 226 9.94 3.36 9.35
CA MET A 226 10.70 2.30 10.02
C MET A 226 9.96 1.69 11.21
N ARG A 227 9.19 2.51 11.95
CA ARG A 227 8.31 2.03 13.02
C ARG A 227 7.13 1.23 12.45
N GLU A 228 6.46 1.77 11.44
CA GLU A 228 5.38 1.09 10.72
C GLU A 228 5.85 -0.29 10.22
N TRP A 229 7.04 -0.37 9.63
CA TRP A 229 7.65 -1.63 9.24
C TRP A 229 7.78 -2.63 10.39
N SER A 230 8.30 -2.15 11.53
CA SER A 230 8.42 -2.98 12.73
C SER A 230 7.07 -3.43 13.30
N ASP A 231 6.04 -2.60 13.17
CA ASP A 231 4.69 -2.93 13.63
C ASP A 231 4.04 -3.98 12.73
N VAL A 232 4.13 -3.84 11.40
CA VAL A 232 3.67 -4.85 10.43
C VAL A 232 4.43 -6.16 10.60
N TYR A 233 5.77 -6.11 10.74
CA TYR A 233 6.57 -7.31 11.00
C TYR A 233 6.09 -8.08 12.23
N ARG A 234 5.76 -7.40 13.34
CA ARG A 234 5.23 -8.04 14.54
C ARG A 234 3.87 -8.70 14.30
N GLN A 235 2.98 -8.00 13.60
CA GLN A 235 1.66 -8.55 13.23
C GLN A 235 1.75 -9.81 12.36
N LEU A 236 2.73 -9.86 11.46
CA LEU A 236 2.95 -11.04 10.60
C LEU A 236 3.61 -12.20 11.33
N LYS A 237 4.28 -11.94 12.44
CA LYS A 237 4.96 -12.96 13.27
C LYS A 237 4.01 -13.66 14.25
N GLU A 238 2.93 -13.00 14.65
CA GLU A 238 1.86 -13.53 15.52
C GLU A 238 0.97 -14.52 14.76
#